data_3c66ed8e6ab3cdfb16b7bb07bd376d09
#
_entry.id   3c66ed8e6ab3cdfb16b7bb07bd376d09
#
_cell.length_a   1.000
_cell.length_b   1.000
_cell.length_c   1.000
_cell.angle_alpha   90.00
_cell.angle_beta   90.00
_cell.angle_gamma   90.00
#
_symmetry.space_group_name_H-M   'P 1'
#
loop_
_entity.id
_entity.type
_entity.pdbx_description
1 polymer ?
#
loop_
_entity_poly.entity_id
_entity_poly.type
_entity_poly.pdbx_seq_one_letter_code
_entity_poly.pdbx_strand_id
1 'polypeptide(L)' 'MQLSVSDKVRDEEGLEWWVLSMFPEINSVVCITTNEERFDRKAFRPEELTII' A
#
# COMPACT_ATOMS: atom_id res chain seq x y z
N MET A 1 -10.82 -2.18 10.56
CA MET A 1 -9.42 -1.76 10.70
C MET A 1 -9.08 -0.81 9.56
N GLN A 2 -8.45 0.32 9.87
CA GLN A 2 -8.16 1.34 8.88
C GLN A 2 -6.67 1.39 8.56
N LEU A 3 -6.37 1.59 7.29
CA LEU A 3 -5.01 1.83 6.85
C LEU A 3 -4.58 3.25 7.23
N SER A 4 -3.31 3.42 7.51
CA SER A 4 -2.70 4.72 7.76
C SER A 4 -1.41 4.86 6.98
N VAL A 5 -1.02 6.08 6.70
CA VAL A 5 0.27 6.37 6.08
C VAL A 5 1.38 5.76 6.93
N SER A 6 2.38 5.15 6.29
CA SER A 6 3.49 4.43 6.89
C SER A 6 3.17 3.02 7.37
N ASP A 7 1.94 2.55 7.22
CA ASP A 7 1.63 1.15 7.52
C ASP A 7 2.32 0.23 6.51
N LYS A 8 2.73 -0.92 6.99
CA LYS A 8 3.24 -1.98 6.13
C LYS A 8 2.08 -2.89 5.76
N VAL A 9 1.92 -3.14 4.48
CA VAL A 9 0.78 -3.90 3.97
C VAL A 9 1.26 -4.95 2.98
N ARG A 10 0.40 -5.92 2.71
CA ARG A 10 0.64 -6.97 1.73
C ARG A 10 -0.47 -6.94 0.69
N ASP A 11 -0.11 -7.04 -0.59
CA ASP A 11 -1.09 -7.08 -1.65
C ASP A 11 -1.59 -8.51 -1.91
N GLU A 12 -2.48 -8.67 -2.90
CA GLU A 12 -3.07 -9.97 -3.22
C GLU A 12 -2.06 -10.96 -3.79
N GLU A 13 -0.95 -10.47 -4.30
CA GLU A 13 0.13 -11.31 -4.83
C GLU A 13 1.14 -11.69 -3.75
N GLY A 14 0.96 -11.19 -2.53
CA GLY A 14 1.86 -11.48 -1.42
C GLY A 14 3.06 -10.55 -1.31
N LEU A 15 3.11 -9.51 -2.14
CA LEU A 15 4.19 -8.52 -2.07
C LEU A 15 3.91 -7.49 -0.98
N GLU A 16 4.96 -7.05 -0.32
CA GLU A 16 4.87 -6.09 0.77
C GLU A 16 5.15 -4.67 0.30
N TRP A 17 4.40 -3.74 0.86
CA TRP A 17 4.45 -2.33 0.48
C TRP A 17 4.34 -1.45 1.72
N TRP A 18 4.86 -0.22 1.62
CA TRP A 18 4.63 0.83 2.61
C TRP A 18 3.56 1.77 2.06
N VAL A 19 2.59 2.12 2.89
CA VAL A 19 1.57 3.11 2.51
C VAL A 19 2.21 4.48 2.49
N LEU A 20 2.21 5.11 1.32
CA LEU A 20 2.82 6.42 1.12
C LEU A 20 1.78 7.54 1.22
N SER A 21 0.63 7.37 0.57
CA SER A 21 -0.44 8.36 0.55
C SER A 21 -1.79 7.66 0.45
N MET A 22 -2.82 8.33 0.94
CA MET A 22 -4.18 7.80 0.89
C MET A 22 -5.11 8.84 0.26
N PHE A 23 -5.99 8.37 -0.62
CA PHE A 23 -6.96 9.19 -1.32
C PHE A 23 -8.34 8.55 -1.17
N PRO A 24 -8.98 8.71 0.00
CA PRO A 24 -10.26 8.04 0.27
C PRO A 24 -11.38 8.46 -0.66
N GLU A 25 -11.30 9.66 -1.20
CA GLU A 25 -12.32 10.19 -2.12
C GLU A 25 -12.44 9.37 -3.41
N ILE A 26 -11.34 8.75 -3.82
CA ILE A 26 -11.31 7.91 -5.01
C ILE A 26 -10.99 6.46 -4.68
N ASN A 27 -11.07 6.11 -3.41
CA ASN A 27 -10.82 4.76 -2.91
C ASN A 27 -9.45 4.23 -3.36
N SER A 28 -8.42 5.07 -3.23
CA SER A 28 -7.07 4.74 -3.70
C SER A 28 -6.04 4.91 -2.59
N VAL A 29 -5.06 4.02 -2.57
CA VAL A 29 -3.93 4.06 -1.66
C VAL A 29 -2.68 3.92 -2.50
N VAL A 30 -1.78 4.89 -2.41
CA VAL A 30 -0.51 4.83 -3.13
C VAL A 30 0.53 4.23 -2.19
N CYS A 31 1.17 3.17 -2.67
CA CYS A 31 2.18 2.45 -1.89
C CYS A 31 3.51 2.46 -2.62
N ILE A 32 4.58 2.31 -1.83
CA ILE A 32 5.93 2.18 -2.36
C ILE A 32 6.48 0.82 -1.92
N THR A 33 7.26 0.19 -2.79
CA THR A 33 7.81 -1.13 -2.47
C THR A 33 8.77 -1.08 -1.29
N THR A 34 8.76 -2.15 -0.47
CA THR A 34 9.69 -2.30 0.63
C THR A 34 11.07 -2.78 0.17
N ASN A 35 11.21 -3.16 -1.09
CA ASN A 35 12.48 -3.63 -1.65
C ASN A 35 13.41 -2.45 -1.90
N GLU A 36 14.54 -2.41 -1.20
CA GLU A 36 15.50 -1.32 -1.30
C GLU A 36 16.14 -1.18 -2.68
N GLU A 37 16.13 -2.22 -3.48
CA GLU A 37 16.67 -2.20 -4.84
C GLU A 37 15.71 -1.60 -5.86
N ARG A 38 14.44 -1.46 -5.48
CA ARG A 38 13.39 -0.97 -6.38
C ARG A 38 12.46 -0.06 -5.60
N PHE A 39 12.27 1.14 -6.10
CA PHE A 39 11.38 2.12 -5.50
C PHE A 39 10.17 2.37 -6.39
N ASP A 40 9.48 1.30 -6.72
CA ASP A 40 8.27 1.39 -7.53
C ASP A 40 7.10 1.85 -6.69
N ARG A 41 6.27 2.72 -7.26
CA ARG A 41 5.03 3.17 -6.65
C ARG A 41 3.87 2.53 -7.40
N LYS A 42 2.84 2.18 -6.65
CA LYS A 42 1.64 1.60 -7.26
C LYS A 42 0.42 2.02 -6.44
N ALA A 43 -0.68 2.30 -7.14
CA ALA A 43 -1.95 2.60 -6.50
C ALA A 43 -2.75 1.32 -6.34
N PHE A 44 -3.35 1.17 -5.16
CA PHE A 44 -4.20 0.02 -4.83
C PHE A 44 -5.52 0.53 -4.30
N ARG A 45 -6.51 -0.33 -4.26
CA ARG A 45 -7.72 -0.11 -3.48
C ARG A 45 -7.46 -0.64 -2.07
N PRO A 46 -8.00 0.01 -1.03
CA PRO A 46 -7.78 -0.47 0.34
C PRO A 46 -8.15 -1.94 0.56
N GLU A 47 -9.20 -2.41 -0.11
CA GLU A 47 -9.66 -3.80 0.02
C GLU A 47 -8.70 -4.82 -0.58
N GLU A 48 -7.74 -4.38 -1.40
CA GLU A 48 -6.71 -5.26 -1.97
C GLU A 48 -5.54 -5.46 -1.01
N LEU A 49 -5.50 -4.72 0.09
CA LEU A 49 -4.35 -4.71 0.99
C LEU A 49 -4.70 -5.31 2.35
N THR A 50 -3.72 -6.00 2.93
CA THR A 50 -3.80 -6.54 4.28
C THR A 50 -2.70 -5.93 5.11
N ILE A 51 -3.03 -5.41 6.29
CA ILE A 51 -2.04 -4.86 7.22
C ILE A 51 -1.26 -6.01 7.86
N ILE A 52 0.04 -5.88 7.89
CA ILE A 52 0.92 -6.93 8.45
C ILE A 52 1.81 -6.41 9.57
#